data_e1f610ec0ea29adc011868c55a163a8d
#
_entry.id   e1f610ec0ea29adc011868c55a163a8d
#
_cell.length_a   1.000
_cell.length_b   1.000
_cell.length_c   1.000
_cell.angle_alpha   90.00
_cell.angle_beta   90.00
_cell.angle_gamma   90.00
#
_symmetry.space_group_name_H-M   'P 1'
#
loop_
_entity.id
_entity.type
_entity.pdbx_description
1 polymer ?
#
loop_
_entity_poly.entity_id
_entity_poly.type
_entity_poly.pdbx_seq_one_letter_code
_entity_poly.pdbx_strand_id
1 'polypeptide(L)'
;MPATAGESGPSGSAADDWRRQRTEAAAHQQRELDRQRARESDAARALLADFVARARARGLAPEPLRARAFDGTATYRTPLRGWYLRRNHSVAVGEDGEFYVLSVPGGVRARLRGVAVEPSDPPLVLGKGGRDGESIDLADALALVLDGR
;
A
#
# COMPACT_ATOMS: atom_id res chain seq x y z
N MET A 1 -60.02 -41.11 1.53
CA MET A 1 -59.12 -40.23 0.77
C MET A 1 -57.99 -39.83 1.66
N PRO A 2 -56.79 -40.31 1.49
CA PRO A 2 -55.68 -39.83 2.29
C PRO A 2 -55.28 -38.46 1.80
N ALA A 3 -55.29 -37.50 2.70
CA ALA A 3 -54.70 -36.22 2.46
C ALA A 3 -53.16 -36.40 2.39
N THR A 4 -52.60 -36.14 1.25
CA THR A 4 -51.16 -36.03 1.10
C THR A 4 -50.72 -34.77 1.81
N ALA A 5 -50.14 -34.93 2.99
CA ALA A 5 -49.39 -33.91 3.63
C ALA A 5 -48.22 -33.53 2.72
N GLY A 6 -48.28 -32.32 2.16
CA GLY A 6 -47.15 -31.75 1.46
C GLY A 6 -46.02 -31.59 2.43
N GLU A 7 -45.03 -32.44 2.36
CA GLU A 7 -43.76 -32.22 3.00
C GLU A 7 -43.09 -31.00 2.35
N SER A 8 -43.29 -29.86 2.96
CA SER A 8 -42.44 -28.70 2.74
C SER A 8 -41.09 -29.04 3.37
N GLY A 9 -40.20 -29.57 2.59
CA GLY A 9 -38.89 -29.97 3.06
C GLY A 9 -38.09 -28.80 3.62
N PRO A 10 -37.17 -29.07 4.56
CA PRO A 10 -36.32 -28.04 5.22
C PRO A 10 -35.21 -27.47 4.32
N SER A 11 -35.29 -27.68 3.00
CA SER A 11 -34.21 -27.36 2.08
C SER A 11 -33.93 -25.84 1.96
N GLY A 12 -34.91 -24.97 2.15
CA GLY A 12 -34.73 -23.52 2.09
C GLY A 12 -33.95 -22.98 3.29
N SER A 13 -34.28 -23.43 4.48
CA SER A 13 -33.63 -23.02 5.73
C SER A 13 -32.16 -23.48 5.82
N ALA A 14 -31.88 -24.72 5.43
CA ALA A 14 -30.49 -25.24 5.42
C ALA A 14 -29.60 -24.54 4.40
N ALA A 15 -30.12 -24.21 3.22
CA ALA A 15 -29.39 -23.46 2.20
C ALA A 15 -29.10 -22.03 2.66
N ASP A 16 -30.06 -21.36 3.32
CA ASP A 16 -29.89 -20.02 3.86
C ASP A 16 -28.92 -20.00 5.02
N ASP A 17 -28.95 -20.99 5.90
CA ASP A 17 -27.99 -21.14 6.99
C ASP A 17 -26.58 -21.37 6.46
N TRP A 18 -26.42 -22.19 5.43
CA TRP A 18 -25.13 -22.43 4.81
C TRP A 18 -24.57 -21.18 4.12
N ARG A 19 -25.39 -20.40 3.44
CA ARG A 19 -25.00 -19.12 2.85
C ARG A 19 -24.58 -18.12 3.91
N ARG A 20 -25.31 -18.02 5.02
CA ARG A 20 -24.92 -17.16 6.15
C ARG A 20 -23.60 -17.56 6.76
N GLN A 21 -23.38 -18.85 6.98
CA GLN A 21 -22.12 -19.38 7.51
C GLN A 21 -20.94 -19.06 6.60
N ARG A 22 -21.11 -19.18 5.27
CA ARG A 22 -20.07 -18.81 4.30
C ARG A 22 -19.78 -17.31 4.32
N THR A 23 -20.81 -16.49 4.40
CA THR A 23 -20.65 -15.04 4.46
C THR A 23 -19.95 -14.62 5.75
N GLU A 24 -20.32 -15.22 6.86
CA GLU A 24 -19.68 -14.94 8.16
C GLU A 24 -18.20 -15.39 8.16
N ALA A 25 -17.90 -16.55 7.61
CA ALA A 25 -16.54 -17.06 7.48
C ALA A 25 -15.69 -16.15 6.59
N ALA A 26 -16.23 -15.71 5.45
CA ALA A 26 -15.55 -14.79 4.55
C ALA A 26 -15.31 -13.42 5.21
N ALA A 27 -16.31 -12.89 5.96
CA ALA A 27 -16.18 -11.65 6.70
C ALA A 27 -15.14 -11.76 7.83
N HIS A 28 -15.10 -12.89 8.54
CA HIS A 28 -14.10 -13.14 9.57
C HIS A 28 -12.69 -13.18 8.96
N GLN A 29 -12.50 -13.91 7.86
CA GLN A 29 -11.23 -14.00 7.16
C GLN A 29 -10.77 -12.63 6.64
N GLN A 30 -11.68 -11.81 6.12
CA GLN A 30 -11.36 -10.46 5.68
C GLN A 30 -10.89 -9.58 6.84
N ARG A 31 -11.57 -9.65 7.99
CA ARG A 31 -11.15 -8.91 9.19
C ARG A 31 -9.76 -9.32 9.68
N GLU A 32 -9.43 -10.61 9.62
CA GLU A 32 -8.10 -11.10 10.00
C GLU A 32 -7.02 -10.57 9.06
N LEU A 33 -7.28 -10.58 7.74
CA LEU A 33 -6.36 -9.99 6.75
C LEU A 33 -6.18 -8.50 6.96
N ASP A 34 -7.25 -7.77 7.25
CA ASP A 34 -7.20 -6.32 7.51
C ASP A 34 -6.40 -6.01 8.77
N ARG A 35 -6.56 -6.80 9.84
CA ARG A 35 -5.76 -6.66 11.06
C ARG A 35 -4.28 -6.95 10.83
N GLN A 36 -3.99 -7.96 10.01
CA GLN A 36 -2.61 -8.30 9.65
C GLN A 36 -1.96 -7.18 8.85
N ARG A 37 -2.66 -6.62 7.87
CA ARG A 37 -2.20 -5.47 7.09
C ARG A 37 -1.99 -4.23 7.96
N ALA A 38 -2.91 -3.97 8.90
CA ALA A 38 -2.77 -2.85 9.83
C ALA A 38 -1.53 -2.99 10.71
N ARG A 39 -1.27 -4.19 11.25
CA ARG A 39 -0.06 -4.46 12.04
C ARG A 39 1.21 -4.30 11.21
N GLU A 40 1.20 -4.79 9.97
CA GLU A 40 2.31 -4.62 9.03
C GLU A 40 2.58 -3.14 8.75
N SER A 41 1.54 -2.37 8.46
CA SER A 41 1.67 -0.93 8.21
C SER A 41 2.14 -0.17 9.43
N ASP A 42 1.69 -0.53 10.63
CA ASP A 42 2.16 0.09 11.88
C ASP A 42 3.65 -0.18 12.12
N ALA A 43 4.09 -1.41 11.89
CA ALA A 43 5.51 -1.76 11.98
C ALA A 43 6.34 -1.00 10.93
N ALA A 44 5.83 -0.89 9.70
CA ALA A 44 6.49 -0.15 8.64
C ALA A 44 6.56 1.35 8.96
N ARG A 45 5.51 1.96 9.52
CA ARG A 45 5.53 3.37 9.96
C ARG A 45 6.59 3.65 11.02
N ALA A 46 6.78 2.71 11.94
CA ALA A 46 7.85 2.83 12.93
C ALA A 46 9.23 2.86 12.30
N LEU A 47 9.47 2.00 11.29
CA LEU A 47 10.71 1.99 10.51
C LEU A 47 10.92 3.31 9.75
N LEU A 48 9.87 3.86 9.16
CA LEU A 48 9.95 5.12 8.43
C LEU A 48 10.25 6.31 9.37
N ALA A 49 9.60 6.36 10.53
CA ALA A 49 9.87 7.40 11.52
C ALA A 49 11.32 7.35 12.02
N ASP A 50 11.83 6.17 12.32
CA ASP A 50 13.23 5.96 12.72
C ASP A 50 14.19 6.37 11.59
N PHE A 51 13.89 6.01 10.36
CA PHE A 51 14.68 6.43 9.19
C PHE A 51 14.77 7.95 9.08
N VAL A 52 13.63 8.66 9.16
CA VAL A 52 13.61 10.13 9.05
C VAL A 52 14.48 10.77 10.12
N ALA A 53 14.38 10.29 11.36
CA ALA A 53 15.20 10.77 12.47
C ALA A 53 16.70 10.56 12.21
N ARG A 54 17.07 9.38 11.73
CA ARG A 54 18.48 9.04 11.40
C ARG A 54 18.99 9.83 10.20
N ALA A 55 18.20 10.00 9.17
CA ALA A 55 18.55 10.78 7.98
C ALA A 55 18.86 12.23 8.37
N ARG A 56 18.02 12.82 9.18
CA ARG A 56 18.24 14.18 9.70
C ARG A 56 19.50 14.28 10.57
N ALA A 57 19.69 13.32 11.48
CA ALA A 57 20.86 13.30 12.34
C ALA A 57 22.18 13.17 11.57
N ARG A 58 22.17 12.47 10.43
CA ARG A 58 23.34 12.32 9.54
C ARG A 58 23.51 13.47 8.55
N GLY A 59 22.59 14.43 8.52
CA GLY A 59 22.61 15.51 7.54
C GLY A 59 22.25 15.08 6.12
N LEU A 60 21.53 13.97 5.97
CA LEU A 60 21.03 13.52 4.67
C LEU A 60 19.85 14.39 4.29
N ALA A 61 20.06 15.34 3.39
CA ALA A 61 19.05 16.30 3.01
C ALA A 61 17.91 15.68 2.21
N PRO A 62 16.64 15.99 2.52
CA PRO A 62 15.53 15.60 1.67
C PRO A 62 15.59 16.36 0.34
N GLU A 63 15.09 15.72 -0.71
CA GLU A 63 15.04 16.32 -2.05
C GLU A 63 13.60 16.49 -2.52
N PRO A 64 13.32 17.37 -3.50
CA PRO A 64 12.01 17.45 -4.11
C PRO A 64 11.64 16.12 -4.77
N LEU A 65 10.47 15.60 -4.43
CA LEU A 65 9.98 14.33 -4.98
C LEU A 65 9.17 14.59 -6.25
N ARG A 66 9.35 13.73 -7.24
CA ARG A 66 8.65 13.79 -8.51
C ARG A 66 7.83 12.53 -8.71
N ALA A 67 6.61 12.69 -9.19
CA ALA A 67 5.76 11.56 -9.57
C ALA A 67 6.01 11.19 -11.02
N ARG A 68 5.88 9.90 -11.33
CA ARG A 68 6.06 9.34 -12.67
C ARG A 68 4.71 8.90 -13.23
N ALA A 69 4.45 9.21 -14.50
CA ALA A 69 3.30 8.67 -15.19
C ALA A 69 3.35 7.14 -15.26
N PHE A 70 2.19 6.48 -15.26
CA PHE A 70 2.10 5.00 -15.30
C PHE A 70 2.85 4.38 -16.48
N ASP A 71 2.86 5.04 -17.61
CA ASP A 71 3.58 4.60 -18.82
C ASP A 71 5.09 4.94 -18.79
N GLY A 72 5.55 5.64 -17.77
CA GLY A 72 6.95 6.02 -17.60
C GLY A 72 7.45 7.12 -18.53
N THR A 73 6.59 7.72 -19.36
CA THR A 73 6.99 8.70 -20.38
C THR A 73 7.22 10.10 -19.82
N ALA A 74 6.70 10.42 -18.64
CA ALA A 74 6.80 11.75 -18.07
C ALA A 74 6.95 11.71 -16.56
N THR A 75 7.56 12.75 -16.00
CA THR A 75 7.62 12.99 -14.56
C THR A 75 6.98 14.34 -14.24
N TYR A 76 6.36 14.44 -13.09
CA TYR A 76 5.61 15.61 -12.66
C TYR A 76 6.12 16.13 -11.33
N ARG A 77 6.06 17.44 -11.15
CA ARG A 77 6.35 18.07 -9.87
C ARG A 77 5.29 17.72 -8.83
N THR A 78 5.73 17.52 -7.59
CA THR A 78 4.87 17.37 -6.43
C THR A 78 5.26 18.42 -5.38
N PRO A 79 4.38 18.73 -4.42
CA PRO A 79 4.76 19.61 -3.30
C PRO A 79 5.57 18.87 -2.23
N LEU A 80 5.91 17.61 -2.44
CA LEU A 80 6.56 16.75 -1.47
C LEU A 80 8.08 16.90 -1.51
N ARG A 81 8.69 16.76 -0.36
CA ARG A 81 10.14 16.59 -0.18
C ARG A 81 10.38 15.38 0.70
N GLY A 82 11.46 14.65 0.40
CA GLY A 82 11.79 13.44 1.14
C GLY A 82 12.92 12.66 0.49
N TRP A 83 12.87 11.36 0.64
CA TRP A 83 13.92 10.46 0.17
C TRP A 83 13.30 9.33 -0.65
N TYR A 84 13.82 9.10 -1.86
CA TYR A 84 13.44 7.94 -2.66
C TYR A 84 13.94 6.66 -2.00
N LEU A 85 13.10 5.63 -1.98
CA LEU A 85 13.43 4.33 -1.37
C LEU A 85 13.89 3.30 -2.40
N ARG A 86 13.72 3.59 -3.69
CA ARG A 86 14.18 2.73 -4.78
C ARG A 86 14.82 3.57 -5.88
N ARG A 87 15.75 2.95 -6.62
CA ARG A 87 16.44 3.61 -7.73
C ARG A 87 15.52 4.04 -8.87
N ASN A 88 14.41 3.34 -9.06
CA ASN A 88 13.42 3.69 -10.07
C ASN A 88 12.50 4.86 -9.66
N HIS A 89 12.68 5.42 -8.47
CA HIS A 89 11.90 6.52 -7.91
C HIS A 89 10.39 6.24 -7.81
N SER A 90 10.01 4.96 -7.71
CA SER A 90 8.60 4.55 -7.64
C SER A 90 7.95 4.78 -6.29
N VAL A 91 8.74 4.80 -5.24
CA VAL A 91 8.29 4.97 -3.85
C VAL A 91 9.26 5.85 -3.07
N ALA A 92 8.73 6.58 -2.10
CA ALA A 92 9.50 7.48 -1.26
C ALA A 92 8.91 7.58 0.14
N VAL A 93 9.72 8.09 1.07
CA VAL A 93 9.26 8.59 2.37
C VAL A 93 9.41 10.10 2.38
N GLY A 94 8.36 10.78 2.82
CA GLY A 94 8.37 12.24 2.97
C GLY A 94 9.07 12.69 4.25
N GLU A 95 9.35 13.98 4.32
CA GLU A 95 9.85 14.62 5.56
C GLU A 95 8.90 14.42 6.74
N ASP A 96 7.61 14.22 6.44
CA ASP A 96 6.55 13.94 7.40
C ASP A 96 6.54 12.48 7.93
N GLY A 97 7.40 11.62 7.38
CA GLY A 97 7.45 10.20 7.72
C GLY A 97 6.41 9.34 7.00
N GLU A 98 5.60 9.94 6.12
CA GLU A 98 4.58 9.22 5.36
C GLU A 98 5.18 8.51 4.15
N PHE A 99 4.55 7.40 3.77
CA PHE A 99 4.94 6.62 2.60
C PHE A 99 4.16 7.07 1.36
N TYR A 100 4.86 7.24 0.26
CA TYR A 100 4.28 7.72 -1.00
C TYR A 100 4.60 6.78 -2.15
N VAL A 101 3.56 6.39 -2.89
CA VAL A 101 3.71 5.74 -4.19
C VAL A 101 3.69 6.84 -5.25
N LEU A 102 4.77 6.98 -5.99
CA LEU A 102 5.00 8.09 -6.90
C LEU A 102 4.65 7.77 -8.36
N SER A 103 3.88 6.72 -8.59
CA SER A 103 3.32 6.38 -9.89
C SER A 103 1.88 6.89 -9.98
N VAL A 104 1.60 7.74 -10.97
CA VAL A 104 0.33 8.48 -11.08
C VAL A 104 -0.20 8.47 -12.50
N PRO A 105 -1.54 8.68 -12.70
CA PRO A 105 -2.07 8.94 -14.03
C PRO A 105 -1.46 10.21 -14.60
N GLY A 106 -1.00 10.17 -15.84
CA GLY A 106 -0.42 11.31 -16.52
C GLY A 106 -1.47 12.16 -17.24
N GLY A 107 -1.06 13.37 -17.66
CA GLY A 107 -1.88 14.26 -18.48
C GLY A 107 -1.32 15.67 -18.58
N VAL A 108 -1.93 16.48 -19.44
CA VAL A 108 -1.51 17.87 -19.68
C VAL A 108 -1.62 18.73 -18.42
N ARG A 109 -2.68 18.53 -17.64
CA ARG A 109 -2.90 19.26 -16.38
C ARG A 109 -1.78 18.95 -15.37
N ALA A 110 -1.38 17.69 -15.24
CA ALA A 110 -0.28 17.27 -14.38
C ALA A 110 1.05 17.91 -14.80
N ARG A 111 1.27 18.05 -16.11
CA ARG A 111 2.46 18.66 -16.68
C ARG A 111 2.55 20.17 -16.35
N LEU A 112 1.42 20.86 -16.33
CA LEU A 112 1.37 22.32 -16.11
C LEU A 112 1.32 22.68 -14.63
N ARG A 113 0.58 21.95 -13.80
CA ARG A 113 0.31 22.28 -12.40
C ARG A 113 1.02 21.38 -11.39
N GLY A 114 1.64 20.29 -11.87
CA GLY A 114 2.12 19.24 -11.00
C GLY A 114 0.98 18.36 -10.49
N VAL A 115 1.28 17.44 -9.60
CA VAL A 115 0.32 16.50 -9.02
C VAL A 115 0.42 16.52 -7.50
N ALA A 116 -0.71 16.38 -6.83
CA ALA A 116 -0.78 16.06 -5.42
C ALA A 116 -0.80 14.54 -5.26
N VAL A 117 0.01 14.02 -4.36
CA VAL A 117 0.08 12.59 -4.04
C VAL A 117 -0.34 12.39 -2.60
N GLU A 118 -1.35 11.53 -2.41
CA GLU A 118 -1.81 11.16 -1.08
C GLU A 118 -0.89 10.11 -0.47
N PRO A 119 -0.71 10.11 0.87
CA PRO A 119 0.04 9.04 1.54
C PRO A 119 -0.62 7.69 1.34
N SER A 120 0.19 6.65 1.28
CA SER A 120 -0.25 5.26 1.22
C SER A 120 0.17 4.51 2.48
N ASP A 121 -0.54 3.43 2.81
CA ASP A 121 -0.13 2.55 3.89
C ASP A 121 1.18 1.86 3.52
N PRO A 122 2.22 1.99 4.35
CA PRO A 122 3.51 1.42 4.01
C PRO A 122 3.52 -0.10 4.19
N PRO A 123 4.12 -0.84 3.24
CA PRO A 123 4.37 -2.27 3.38
C PRO A 123 5.72 -2.53 4.05
N LEU A 124 5.91 -3.73 4.59
CA LEU A 124 7.22 -4.18 5.07
C LEU A 124 8.13 -4.68 3.94
N VAL A 125 7.56 -5.01 2.78
CA VAL A 125 8.29 -5.46 1.60
C VAL A 125 7.90 -4.61 0.40
N LEU A 126 8.87 -3.96 -0.21
CA LEU A 126 8.68 -3.15 -1.41
C LEU A 126 8.75 -4.02 -2.67
N GLY A 127 7.85 -3.76 -3.63
CA GLY A 127 7.87 -4.45 -4.91
C GLY A 127 7.26 -5.85 -4.92
N LYS A 128 6.62 -6.29 -3.84
CA LYS A 128 5.95 -7.58 -3.78
C LYS A 128 4.82 -7.65 -4.80
N GLY A 129 4.92 -8.59 -5.75
CA GLY A 129 3.93 -8.76 -6.81
C GLY A 129 4.07 -7.78 -7.98
N GLY A 130 5.11 -6.95 -8.02
CA GLY A 130 5.40 -6.07 -9.14
C GLY A 130 6.08 -6.79 -10.31
N ARG A 131 5.94 -6.21 -11.52
CA ARG A 131 6.52 -6.77 -12.76
C ARG A 131 8.05 -6.74 -12.80
N ASP A 132 8.66 -5.91 -11.99
CA ASP A 132 10.11 -5.67 -12.01
C ASP A 132 10.92 -6.67 -11.16
N GLY A 133 10.26 -7.71 -10.68
CA GLY A 133 10.86 -8.94 -10.16
C GLY A 133 11.69 -8.85 -8.89
N GLU A 134 12.09 -7.67 -8.47
CA GLU A 134 12.91 -7.51 -7.28
C GLU A 134 12.12 -6.94 -6.12
N SER A 135 11.79 -7.79 -5.16
CA SER A 135 11.31 -7.34 -3.87
C SER A 135 12.49 -7.08 -2.93
N ILE A 136 12.34 -6.08 -2.07
CA ILE A 136 13.31 -5.76 -1.03
C ILE A 136 12.57 -5.43 0.26
N ASP A 137 13.08 -5.90 1.38
CA ASP A 137 12.53 -5.53 2.67
C ASP A 137 12.67 -4.03 2.90
N LEU A 138 11.64 -3.41 3.46
CA LEU A 138 11.65 -1.97 3.75
C LEU A 138 12.86 -1.58 4.60
N ALA A 139 13.16 -2.36 5.63
CA ALA A 139 14.33 -2.11 6.49
C ALA A 139 15.64 -2.07 5.69
N ASP A 140 15.80 -2.99 4.74
CA ASP A 140 17.00 -3.04 3.90
C ASP A 140 17.08 -1.88 2.93
N ALA A 141 15.94 -1.51 2.32
CA ALA A 141 15.88 -0.34 1.44
C ALA A 141 16.25 0.96 2.19
N LEU A 142 15.73 1.13 3.40
CA LEU A 142 16.04 2.28 4.25
C LEU A 142 17.53 2.31 4.64
N ALA A 143 18.11 1.16 4.96
CA ALA A 143 19.53 1.06 5.27
C ALA A 143 20.42 1.46 4.08
N LEU A 144 20.07 1.03 2.86
CA LEU A 144 20.77 1.42 1.64
C LEU A 144 20.74 2.94 1.42
N VAL A 145 19.60 3.58 1.63
CA VAL A 145 19.49 5.03 1.50
C VAL A 145 20.35 5.76 2.53
N LEU A 146 20.33 5.31 3.79
CA LEU A 146 21.19 5.87 4.85
C LEU A 146 22.67 5.72 4.53
N ASP A 147 23.08 4.66 3.86
CA ASP A 147 24.47 4.41 3.46
C ASP A 147 24.88 5.12 2.17
N GLY A 148 23.96 5.87 1.54
CA GLY A 148 24.20 6.60 0.30
C GLY A 148 24.27 5.72 -0.96
N ARG A 149 23.59 4.59 -0.95
CA ARG A 149 23.55 3.62 -2.06
C ARG A 149 22.23 3.61 -2.82
#